data_dfa302c0e0386cbc92b7127cd440bbd3
#
_entry.id   dfa302c0e0386cbc92b7127cd440bbd3
#
_cell.length_a   1.000
_cell.length_b   1.000
_cell.length_c   1.000
_cell.angle_alpha   90.00
_cell.angle_beta   90.00
_cell.angle_gamma   90.00
#
_symmetry.space_group_name_H-M   'P 1'
#
loop_
_entity.id
_entity.type
_entity.pdbx_description
1 polymer ?
#
loop_
_entity_poly.entity_id
_entity_poly.type
_entity_poly.pdbx_seq_one_letter_code
_entity_poly.pdbx_strand_id
1 'polypeptide(L)'
;VLLTGVTRDLPSYVRLDTIDLVTNAKAGRDGRTRILEGALRRFSRDGVSATTLASLRAESGVSVGSFYHHFSSKEHVFGVLYADILKAYQDAFIAELSKHTDARSGIESIVAMHMSWCGEHPERARLLITERPPRRHEPGGPEVAELRRAFFRQVAAWWRPFMKEKILRPVEPTMCYVLWLGPAQEMCRLWFAGAHQPTQEEIRALGEAAWLSLKMPSA
;
A
#
# COMPACT_ATOMS: atom_id res chain seq x y z
N VAL A 1 18.25 27.18 62.24
CA VAL A 1 18.68 25.82 62.51
C VAL A 1 18.87 25.11 61.18
N LEU A 2 20.13 24.85 60.87
CA LEU A 2 20.60 24.11 59.71
C LEU A 2 20.16 22.63 59.76
N LEU A 3 19.74 22.08 58.66
CA LEU A 3 19.98 20.66 58.37
C LEU A 3 20.49 20.52 56.94
N THR A 4 21.71 20.15 56.90
CA THR A 4 22.57 19.81 55.78
C THR A 4 22.11 18.59 55.01
N GLY A 5 22.36 18.65 53.70
CA GLY A 5 22.07 17.64 52.70
C GLY A 5 22.75 16.29 52.89
N VAL A 6 22.13 15.30 52.28
CA VAL A 6 22.80 14.05 51.88
C VAL A 6 22.48 13.84 50.41
N THR A 7 23.43 14.26 49.58
CA THR A 7 23.52 13.77 48.18
C THR A 7 24.07 12.35 48.27
N ARG A 8 23.19 11.36 48.04
CA ARG A 8 23.63 9.98 47.74
C ARG A 8 24.11 9.94 46.31
N ASP A 9 25.42 9.85 46.15
CA ASP A 9 26.06 9.47 44.91
C ASP A 9 25.60 8.07 44.50
N LEU A 10 24.84 7.98 43.40
CA LEU A 10 24.55 6.72 42.74
C LEU A 10 25.78 6.31 41.92
N PRO A 11 26.17 5.03 41.94
CA PRO A 11 27.35 4.55 41.23
C PRO A 11 27.23 4.78 39.72
N SER A 12 28.33 5.18 39.09
CA SER A 12 28.45 5.58 37.68
C SER A 12 28.13 4.52 36.65
N TYR A 13 27.83 3.27 37.02
CA TYR A 13 27.49 2.19 36.10
C TYR A 13 25.99 2.05 35.78
N VAL A 14 25.10 2.80 36.43
CA VAL A 14 23.64 2.75 36.19
C VAL A 14 23.20 3.71 35.06
N ARG A 15 24.09 4.58 34.57
CA ARG A 15 23.75 5.62 33.56
C ARG A 15 23.99 5.24 32.11
N LEU A 16 24.71 4.16 31.84
CA LEU A 16 25.07 3.83 30.44
C LEU A 16 24.03 2.96 29.74
N ASP A 17 23.33 2.06 30.45
CA ASP A 17 22.43 1.08 29.79
C ASP A 17 21.09 1.66 29.34
N THR A 18 20.57 2.69 30.00
CA THR A 18 19.26 3.25 29.68
C THR A 18 19.31 4.20 28.47
N ILE A 19 20.44 4.92 28.30
CA ILE A 19 20.64 5.82 27.16
C ILE A 19 20.95 5.01 25.91
N ASP A 20 21.72 3.94 26.02
CA ASP A 20 22.06 3.05 24.90
C ASP A 20 20.84 2.25 24.41
N LEU A 21 19.96 1.81 25.31
CA LEU A 21 18.71 1.12 24.92
C LEU A 21 17.71 2.04 24.19
N VAL A 22 17.56 3.29 24.62
CA VAL A 22 16.67 4.26 23.98
C VAL A 22 17.24 4.73 22.64
N THR A 23 18.55 4.94 22.55
CA THR A 23 19.24 5.34 21.32
C THR A 23 19.24 4.21 20.31
N ASN A 24 19.47 2.97 20.74
CA ASN A 24 19.47 1.79 19.88
C ASN A 24 18.05 1.44 19.36
N ALA A 25 17.02 1.59 20.20
CA ALA A 25 15.63 1.42 19.78
C ALA A 25 15.15 2.50 18.80
N LYS A 26 15.65 3.74 18.91
CA LYS A 26 15.37 4.83 17.97
C LYS A 26 16.16 4.65 16.67
N ALA A 27 17.42 4.26 16.75
CA ALA A 27 18.26 3.93 15.59
C ALA A 27 17.72 2.69 14.84
N GLY A 28 17.18 1.70 15.54
CA GLY A 28 16.57 0.52 14.93
C GLY A 28 15.28 0.83 14.16
N ARG A 29 14.41 1.69 14.70
CA ARG A 29 13.21 2.18 14.01
C ARG A 29 13.57 3.03 12.78
N ASP A 30 14.59 3.88 12.92
CA ASP A 30 15.12 4.66 11.80
C ASP A 30 15.70 3.76 10.71
N GLY A 31 16.48 2.74 11.06
CA GLY A 31 17.07 1.78 10.14
C GLY A 31 16.02 1.01 9.31
N ARG A 32 14.96 0.51 9.96
CA ARG A 32 13.85 -0.18 9.26
C ARG A 32 13.12 0.73 8.29
N THR A 33 12.80 1.93 8.71
CA THR A 33 12.12 2.94 7.89
C THR A 33 12.97 3.33 6.69
N ARG A 34 14.26 3.59 6.89
CA ARG A 34 15.21 3.91 5.81
C ARG A 34 15.32 2.80 4.77
N ILE A 35 15.31 1.53 5.20
CA ILE A 35 15.33 0.38 4.29
C ILE A 35 14.06 0.35 3.46
N LEU A 36 12.87 0.51 4.05
CA LEU A 36 11.60 0.50 3.32
C LEU A 36 11.46 1.69 2.36
N GLU A 37 11.89 2.89 2.75
CA GLU A 37 11.90 4.07 1.88
C GLU A 37 12.90 3.90 0.72
N GLY A 38 14.11 3.44 0.98
CA GLY A 38 15.10 3.13 -0.05
C GLY A 38 14.61 2.02 -1.00
N ALA A 39 13.91 1.03 -0.45
CA ALA A 39 13.30 -0.04 -1.23
C ALA A 39 12.20 0.48 -2.16
N LEU A 40 11.33 1.36 -1.67
CA LEU A 40 10.27 1.96 -2.48
C LEU A 40 10.86 2.70 -3.69
N ARG A 41 11.83 3.60 -3.46
CA ARG A 41 12.49 4.32 -4.55
C ARG A 41 13.17 3.38 -5.54
N ARG A 42 13.86 2.35 -5.02
CA ARG A 42 14.63 1.44 -5.87
C ARG A 42 13.73 0.50 -6.69
N PHE A 43 12.77 -0.13 -6.03
CA PHE A 43 11.85 -1.06 -6.68
C PHE A 43 10.93 -0.37 -7.70
N SER A 44 10.46 0.85 -7.41
CA SER A 44 9.62 1.60 -8.34
C SER A 44 10.37 2.06 -9.59
N ARG A 45 11.68 2.32 -9.50
CA ARG A 45 12.52 2.77 -10.60
C ARG A 45 13.06 1.61 -11.45
N ASP A 46 13.62 0.61 -10.80
CA ASP A 46 14.42 -0.44 -11.45
C ASP A 46 13.68 -1.79 -11.52
N GLY A 47 12.57 -1.94 -10.80
CA GLY A 47 11.89 -3.22 -10.57
C GLY A 47 12.55 -4.06 -9.48
N VAL A 48 11.77 -4.95 -8.88
CA VAL A 48 12.24 -5.83 -7.80
C VAL A 48 13.29 -6.81 -8.28
N SER A 49 13.09 -7.37 -9.48
CA SER A 49 14.00 -8.38 -10.06
C SER A 49 15.39 -7.83 -10.33
N ALA A 50 15.51 -6.62 -10.89
CA ALA A 50 16.78 -5.97 -11.19
C ALA A 50 17.50 -5.41 -9.97
N THR A 51 16.79 -5.21 -8.85
CA THR A 51 17.36 -4.67 -7.62
C THR A 51 18.18 -5.74 -6.89
N THR A 52 19.43 -5.42 -6.56
CA THR A 52 20.29 -6.27 -5.72
C THR A 52 20.24 -5.84 -4.26
N LEU A 53 20.60 -6.75 -3.34
CA LEU A 53 20.71 -6.42 -1.93
C LEU A 53 21.77 -5.32 -1.67
N ALA A 54 22.87 -5.35 -2.42
CA ALA A 54 23.93 -4.33 -2.33
C ALA A 54 23.40 -2.94 -2.71
N SER A 55 22.67 -2.85 -3.84
CA SER A 55 22.07 -1.58 -4.28
C SER A 55 20.99 -1.07 -3.33
N LEU A 56 20.20 -1.96 -2.75
CA LEU A 56 19.18 -1.61 -1.77
C LEU A 56 19.80 -1.04 -0.48
N ARG A 57 20.87 -1.66 0.00
CA ARG A 57 21.62 -1.17 1.16
C ARG A 57 22.27 0.19 0.90
N ALA A 58 22.88 0.35 -0.26
CA ALA A 58 23.48 1.63 -0.67
C ALA A 58 22.43 2.75 -0.71
N GLU A 59 21.26 2.49 -1.30
CA GLU A 59 20.12 3.42 -1.36
C GLU A 59 19.62 3.80 0.03
N SER A 60 19.57 2.84 0.95
CA SER A 60 19.07 3.03 2.32
C SER A 60 20.11 3.65 3.26
N GLY A 61 21.38 3.65 2.89
CA GLY A 61 22.48 4.11 3.73
C GLY A 61 22.64 3.32 5.02
N VAL A 62 22.36 2.01 5.01
CA VAL A 62 22.49 1.13 6.19
C VAL A 62 23.64 0.16 6.06
N SER A 63 24.25 -0.21 7.21
CA SER A 63 25.28 -1.25 7.26
C SER A 63 24.71 -2.64 6.96
N VAL A 64 25.58 -3.60 6.66
CA VAL A 64 25.20 -5.02 6.49
C VAL A 64 24.48 -5.55 7.73
N GLY A 65 25.06 -5.35 8.90
CA GLY A 65 24.48 -5.80 10.16
C GLY A 65 23.11 -5.17 10.43
N SER A 66 22.96 -3.86 10.20
CA SER A 66 21.68 -3.18 10.36
C SER A 66 20.61 -3.71 9.41
N PHE A 67 20.98 -4.02 8.17
CA PHE A 67 20.02 -4.62 7.23
C PHE A 67 19.50 -5.96 7.74
N TYR A 68 20.41 -6.90 8.06
CA TYR A 68 20.03 -8.25 8.48
C TYR A 68 19.38 -8.30 9.87
N HIS A 69 19.56 -7.25 10.69
CA HIS A 69 18.78 -7.09 11.92
C HIS A 69 17.28 -6.91 11.67
N HIS A 70 16.89 -6.27 10.56
CA HIS A 70 15.51 -5.95 10.24
C HIS A 70 14.86 -6.87 9.19
N PHE A 71 15.65 -7.32 8.21
CA PHE A 71 15.13 -8.08 7.06
C PHE A 71 16.10 -9.21 6.69
N SER A 72 15.56 -10.41 6.52
CA SER A 72 16.34 -11.60 6.14
C SER A 72 16.78 -11.61 4.67
N SER A 73 16.04 -10.92 3.78
CA SER A 73 16.30 -10.90 2.34
C SER A 73 15.64 -9.69 1.67
N LYS A 74 15.95 -9.48 0.39
CA LYS A 74 15.31 -8.50 -0.48
C LYS A 74 13.80 -8.81 -0.65
N GLU A 75 13.46 -10.06 -0.79
CA GLU A 75 12.08 -10.54 -0.94
C GLU A 75 11.27 -10.28 0.34
N HIS A 76 11.90 -10.37 1.51
CA HIS A 76 11.26 -10.00 2.78
C HIS A 76 10.95 -8.49 2.84
N VAL A 77 11.90 -7.64 2.42
CA VAL A 77 11.67 -6.18 2.30
C VAL A 77 10.51 -5.90 1.34
N PHE A 78 10.52 -6.55 0.15
CA PHE A 78 9.46 -6.40 -0.83
C PHE A 78 8.10 -6.83 -0.29
N GLY A 79 8.02 -7.99 0.37
CA GLY A 79 6.77 -8.51 0.93
C GLY A 79 6.14 -7.58 1.95
N VAL A 80 6.94 -7.04 2.89
CA VAL A 80 6.49 -6.07 3.89
C VAL A 80 6.04 -4.78 3.20
N LEU A 81 6.85 -4.22 2.32
CA LEU A 81 6.55 -2.99 1.60
C LEU A 81 5.28 -3.12 0.75
N TYR A 82 5.13 -4.24 0.04
CA TYR A 82 3.93 -4.50 -0.77
C TYR A 82 2.66 -4.59 0.08
N ALA A 83 2.72 -5.28 1.23
CA ALA A 83 1.59 -5.38 2.16
C ALA A 83 1.19 -4.01 2.73
N ASP A 84 2.17 -3.19 3.14
CA ASP A 84 1.94 -1.85 3.67
C ASP A 84 1.28 -0.93 2.62
N ILE A 85 1.77 -0.97 1.37
CA ILE A 85 1.21 -0.17 0.28
C ILE A 85 -0.20 -0.65 -0.10
N LEU A 86 -0.39 -1.97 -0.21
CA LEU A 86 -1.70 -2.56 -0.52
C LEU A 86 -2.73 -2.18 0.55
N LYS A 87 -2.35 -2.27 1.83
CA LYS A 87 -3.22 -1.86 2.93
C LYS A 87 -3.63 -0.40 2.81
N ALA A 88 -2.68 0.51 2.60
CA ALA A 88 -2.96 1.93 2.46
C ALA A 88 -3.91 2.23 1.28
N TYR A 89 -3.71 1.56 0.14
CA TYR A 89 -4.61 1.67 -1.00
C TYR A 89 -6.02 1.14 -0.70
N GLN A 90 -6.12 -0.02 -0.06
CA GLN A 90 -7.42 -0.63 0.29
C GLN A 90 -8.16 0.19 1.34
N ASP A 91 -7.47 0.76 2.32
CA ASP A 91 -8.06 1.66 3.32
C ASP A 91 -8.65 2.92 2.63
N ALA A 92 -7.93 3.52 1.70
CA ALA A 92 -8.43 4.66 0.91
C ALA A 92 -9.65 4.28 0.06
N PHE A 93 -9.61 3.11 -0.57
CA PHE A 93 -10.73 2.58 -1.35
C PHE A 93 -12.00 2.42 -0.50
N ILE A 94 -11.88 1.75 0.64
CA ILE A 94 -13.04 1.51 1.52
C ILE A 94 -13.56 2.81 2.13
N ALA A 95 -12.65 3.72 2.50
CA ALA A 95 -13.02 5.04 3.01
C ALA A 95 -13.81 5.84 1.97
N GLU A 96 -13.41 5.80 0.70
CA GLU A 96 -14.17 6.44 -0.39
C GLU A 96 -15.51 5.75 -0.62
N LEU A 97 -15.49 4.42 -0.80
CA LEU A 97 -16.69 3.64 -1.10
C LEU A 97 -17.79 3.83 -0.03
N SER A 98 -17.40 3.92 1.24
CA SER A 98 -18.33 4.08 2.37
C SER A 98 -19.08 5.41 2.39
N LYS A 99 -18.65 6.42 1.62
CA LYS A 99 -19.35 7.71 1.50
C LYS A 99 -20.58 7.63 0.59
N HIS A 100 -20.72 6.56 -0.18
CA HIS A 100 -21.71 6.44 -1.23
C HIS A 100 -22.79 5.41 -0.88
N THR A 101 -24.03 5.85 -0.90
CA THR A 101 -25.24 5.02 -0.74
C THR A 101 -25.93 4.71 -2.07
N ASP A 102 -25.43 5.24 -3.17
CA ASP A 102 -25.87 5.01 -4.54
C ASP A 102 -24.80 4.26 -5.33
N ALA A 103 -25.24 3.25 -6.09
CA ALA A 103 -24.35 2.34 -6.82
C ALA A 103 -23.53 3.06 -7.89
N ARG A 104 -24.14 3.97 -8.63
CA ARG A 104 -23.46 4.68 -9.72
C ARG A 104 -22.37 5.60 -9.17
N SER A 105 -22.74 6.44 -8.22
CA SER A 105 -21.80 7.38 -7.59
C SER A 105 -20.63 6.62 -6.92
N GLY A 106 -20.91 5.50 -6.25
CA GLY A 106 -19.87 4.67 -5.64
C GLY A 106 -18.90 4.07 -6.67
N ILE A 107 -19.41 3.56 -7.80
CA ILE A 107 -18.57 2.99 -8.86
C ILE A 107 -17.71 4.08 -9.51
N GLU A 108 -18.31 5.20 -9.90
CA GLU A 108 -17.61 6.30 -10.56
C GLU A 108 -16.56 6.95 -9.64
N SER A 109 -16.88 7.16 -8.36
CA SER A 109 -15.96 7.76 -7.38
C SER A 109 -14.74 6.88 -7.11
N ILE A 110 -14.90 5.55 -7.09
CA ILE A 110 -13.76 4.64 -6.91
C ILE A 110 -12.79 4.71 -8.09
N VAL A 111 -13.27 4.87 -9.31
CA VAL A 111 -12.39 5.10 -10.47
C VAL A 111 -11.63 6.42 -10.31
N ALA A 112 -12.32 7.50 -9.92
CA ALA A 112 -11.69 8.79 -9.68
C ALA A 112 -10.68 8.72 -8.53
N MET A 113 -11.03 8.08 -7.41
CA MET A 113 -10.13 7.84 -6.27
C MET A 113 -8.89 7.06 -6.69
N HIS A 114 -9.06 5.98 -7.49
CA HIS A 114 -7.93 5.18 -7.98
C HIS A 114 -6.94 6.04 -8.77
N MET A 115 -7.43 6.86 -9.70
CA MET A 115 -6.61 7.75 -10.52
C MET A 115 -5.90 8.83 -9.67
N SER A 116 -6.62 9.45 -8.70
CA SER A 116 -6.06 10.42 -7.76
C SER A 116 -4.95 9.80 -6.92
N TRP A 117 -5.21 8.63 -6.33
CA TRP A 117 -4.24 7.92 -5.50
C TRP A 117 -2.97 7.56 -6.28
N CYS A 118 -3.11 7.14 -7.54
CA CYS A 118 -1.97 6.89 -8.42
C CYS A 118 -1.14 8.15 -8.68
N GLY A 119 -1.78 9.30 -8.82
CA GLY A 119 -1.11 10.59 -9.00
C GLY A 119 -0.43 11.12 -7.74
N GLU A 120 -1.07 10.93 -6.58
CA GLU A 120 -0.55 11.36 -5.28
C GLU A 120 0.58 10.44 -4.77
N HIS A 121 0.59 9.17 -5.19
CA HIS A 121 1.54 8.16 -4.73
C HIS A 121 2.20 7.36 -5.88
N PRO A 122 2.87 8.04 -6.84
CA PRO A 122 3.29 7.40 -8.10
C PRO A 122 4.25 6.21 -7.91
N GLU A 123 5.19 6.28 -6.96
CA GLU A 123 6.11 5.18 -6.68
C GLU A 123 5.37 3.95 -6.10
N ARG A 124 4.43 4.18 -5.18
CA ARG A 124 3.61 3.13 -4.56
C ARG A 124 2.66 2.49 -5.58
N ALA A 125 2.00 3.32 -6.39
CA ALA A 125 1.09 2.88 -7.43
C ALA A 125 1.82 2.06 -8.50
N ARG A 126 2.99 2.53 -8.95
CA ARG A 126 3.83 1.79 -9.89
C ARG A 126 4.13 0.38 -9.37
N LEU A 127 4.54 0.27 -8.11
CA LEU A 127 4.87 -1.02 -7.50
C LEU A 127 3.65 -1.96 -7.45
N LEU A 128 2.45 -1.48 -7.09
CA LEU A 128 1.23 -2.30 -7.09
C LEU A 128 0.77 -2.73 -8.50
N ILE A 129 1.02 -1.91 -9.52
CA ILE A 129 0.53 -2.12 -10.88
C ILE A 129 1.51 -2.96 -11.70
N THR A 130 2.82 -2.79 -11.51
CA THR A 130 3.83 -3.43 -12.35
C THR A 130 4.44 -4.68 -11.73
N GLU A 131 4.46 -4.77 -10.40
CA GLU A 131 5.08 -5.91 -9.73
C GLU A 131 4.05 -6.99 -9.37
N ARG A 132 4.47 -8.23 -9.53
CA ARG A 132 3.65 -9.37 -9.09
C ARG A 132 3.54 -9.39 -7.56
N PRO A 133 2.33 -9.49 -7.00
CA PRO A 133 2.17 -9.64 -5.56
C PRO A 133 2.87 -10.89 -5.02
N PRO A 134 3.39 -10.84 -3.77
CA PRO A 134 3.95 -12.00 -3.12
C PRO A 134 2.96 -13.18 -3.10
N ARG A 135 3.42 -14.38 -3.45
CA ARG A 135 2.63 -15.60 -3.35
C ARG A 135 2.52 -16.03 -1.89
N ARG A 136 1.52 -16.86 -1.57
CA ARG A 136 1.22 -17.25 -0.19
C ARG A 136 2.39 -17.88 0.57
N HIS A 137 3.32 -18.55 -0.12
CA HIS A 137 4.51 -19.16 0.46
C HIS A 137 5.74 -18.24 0.46
N GLU A 138 5.66 -17.07 -0.13
CA GLU A 138 6.72 -16.06 -0.17
C GLU A 138 6.60 -15.10 1.02
N PRO A 139 7.68 -14.42 1.44
CA PRO A 139 7.62 -13.41 2.49
C PRO A 139 6.58 -12.33 2.19
N GLY A 140 5.73 -12.00 3.18
CA GLY A 140 4.61 -11.06 3.03
C GLY A 140 3.37 -11.64 2.34
N GLY A 141 3.45 -12.83 1.75
CA GLY A 141 2.34 -13.45 1.03
C GLY A 141 1.12 -13.78 1.90
N PRO A 142 1.28 -14.32 3.12
CA PRO A 142 0.16 -14.54 4.04
C PRO A 142 -0.58 -13.26 4.39
N GLU A 143 0.15 -12.18 4.69
CA GLU A 143 -0.40 -10.85 5.00
C GLU A 143 -1.18 -10.27 3.81
N VAL A 144 -0.60 -10.32 2.60
CA VAL A 144 -1.27 -9.88 1.37
C VAL A 144 -2.55 -10.67 1.11
N ALA A 145 -2.53 -11.99 1.33
CA ALA A 145 -3.72 -12.83 1.17
C ALA A 145 -4.82 -12.48 2.17
N GLU A 146 -4.46 -12.15 3.42
CA GLU A 146 -5.43 -11.75 4.44
C GLU A 146 -6.02 -10.37 4.15
N LEU A 147 -5.17 -9.39 3.79
CA LEU A 147 -5.61 -8.06 3.37
C LEU A 147 -6.63 -8.15 2.22
N ARG A 148 -6.34 -8.97 1.20
CA ARG A 148 -7.26 -9.17 0.08
C ARG A 148 -8.58 -9.81 0.52
N ARG A 149 -8.56 -10.83 1.38
CA ARG A 149 -9.80 -11.44 1.88
C ARG A 149 -10.65 -10.45 2.66
N ALA A 150 -10.03 -9.66 3.55
CA ALA A 150 -10.72 -8.64 4.32
C ALA A 150 -11.33 -7.55 3.42
N PHE A 151 -10.57 -7.08 2.46
CA PHE A 151 -11.02 -6.09 1.48
C PHE A 151 -12.21 -6.59 0.66
N PHE A 152 -12.12 -7.78 0.07
CA PHE A 152 -13.23 -8.34 -0.72
C PHE A 152 -14.51 -8.56 0.11
N ARG A 153 -14.40 -8.91 1.39
CA ARG A 153 -15.58 -8.99 2.27
C ARG A 153 -16.27 -7.63 2.43
N GLN A 154 -15.51 -6.54 2.59
CA GLN A 154 -16.04 -5.19 2.74
C GLN A 154 -16.68 -4.70 1.44
N VAL A 155 -16.00 -4.86 0.30
CA VAL A 155 -16.56 -4.53 -1.02
C VAL A 155 -17.84 -5.32 -1.30
N ALA A 156 -17.85 -6.62 -1.01
CA ALA A 156 -19.04 -7.46 -1.19
C ALA A 156 -20.20 -7.05 -0.27
N ALA A 157 -19.91 -6.56 0.94
CA ALA A 157 -20.95 -6.06 1.84
C ALA A 157 -21.65 -4.81 1.27
N TRP A 158 -20.87 -3.88 0.70
CA TRP A 158 -21.40 -2.70 0.00
C TRP A 158 -22.16 -3.07 -1.28
N TRP A 159 -21.71 -4.08 -2.02
CA TRP A 159 -22.25 -4.50 -3.32
C TRP A 159 -23.59 -5.24 -3.23
N ARG A 160 -23.77 -6.06 -2.18
CA ARG A 160 -24.94 -6.96 -2.03
C ARG A 160 -26.32 -6.30 -2.12
N PRO A 161 -26.58 -5.15 -1.46
CA PRO A 161 -27.88 -4.48 -1.58
C PRO A 161 -28.26 -4.19 -3.03
N PHE A 162 -27.33 -3.65 -3.81
CA PHE A 162 -27.57 -3.27 -5.20
C PHE A 162 -27.79 -4.47 -6.12
N MET A 163 -27.22 -5.63 -5.84
CA MET A 163 -27.56 -6.86 -6.55
C MET A 163 -28.98 -7.33 -6.22
N LYS A 164 -29.40 -7.26 -4.95
CA LYS A 164 -30.76 -7.65 -4.53
C LYS A 164 -31.81 -6.75 -5.19
N GLU A 165 -31.53 -5.47 -5.33
CA GLU A 165 -32.38 -4.47 -5.98
C GLU A 165 -32.29 -4.51 -7.50
N LYS A 166 -31.49 -5.41 -8.08
CA LYS A 166 -31.26 -5.53 -9.53
C LYS A 166 -30.70 -4.25 -10.17
N ILE A 167 -29.96 -3.46 -9.40
CA ILE A 167 -29.24 -2.28 -9.91
C ILE A 167 -27.93 -2.72 -10.54
N LEU A 168 -27.18 -3.60 -9.85
CA LEU A 168 -25.95 -4.18 -10.33
C LEU A 168 -26.15 -5.63 -10.75
N ARG A 169 -25.51 -6.01 -11.85
CA ARG A 169 -25.54 -7.39 -12.33
C ARG A 169 -24.68 -8.32 -11.45
N PRO A 170 -25.06 -9.59 -11.30
CA PRO A 170 -24.21 -10.58 -10.66
C PRO A 170 -23.02 -10.87 -11.55
N VAL A 171 -21.82 -10.60 -11.03
CA VAL A 171 -20.54 -10.92 -11.69
C VAL A 171 -19.62 -11.60 -10.68
N GLU A 172 -18.79 -12.50 -11.18
CA GLU A 172 -17.73 -13.11 -10.35
C GLU A 172 -16.78 -12.03 -9.82
N PRO A 173 -16.23 -12.19 -8.59
CA PRO A 173 -15.38 -11.16 -7.96
C PRO A 173 -14.19 -10.72 -8.82
N THR A 174 -13.55 -11.65 -9.55
CA THR A 174 -12.45 -11.30 -10.46
C THR A 174 -12.94 -10.46 -11.64
N MET A 175 -14.10 -10.84 -12.22
CA MET A 175 -14.69 -10.08 -13.31
C MET A 175 -15.19 -8.70 -12.83
N CYS A 176 -15.75 -8.62 -11.62
CA CYS A 176 -16.11 -7.34 -11.00
C CYS A 176 -14.90 -6.38 -10.98
N TYR A 177 -13.77 -6.86 -10.47
CA TYR A 177 -12.54 -6.08 -10.40
C TYR A 177 -12.05 -5.65 -11.79
N VAL A 178 -12.03 -6.57 -12.77
CA VAL A 178 -11.58 -6.28 -14.14
C VAL A 178 -12.48 -5.24 -14.82
N LEU A 179 -13.79 -5.36 -14.69
CA LEU A 179 -14.75 -4.43 -15.29
C LEU A 179 -14.77 -3.07 -14.57
N TRP A 180 -14.51 -3.05 -13.28
CA TRP A 180 -14.52 -1.82 -12.49
C TRP A 180 -13.25 -1.01 -12.67
N LEU A 181 -12.09 -1.64 -12.41
CA LEU A 181 -10.81 -0.95 -12.35
C LEU A 181 -9.85 -1.27 -13.50
N GLY A 182 -10.11 -2.32 -14.28
CA GLY A 182 -9.18 -2.74 -15.33
C GLY A 182 -8.82 -1.63 -16.31
N PRO A 183 -9.77 -0.88 -16.89
CA PRO A 183 -9.46 0.24 -17.79
C PRO A 183 -8.66 1.36 -17.09
N ALA A 184 -8.99 1.70 -15.83
CA ALA A 184 -8.27 2.71 -15.07
C ALA A 184 -6.85 2.28 -14.72
N GLN A 185 -6.66 1.00 -14.39
CA GLN A 185 -5.31 0.44 -14.17
C GLN A 185 -4.47 0.45 -15.43
N GLU A 186 -5.06 0.11 -16.59
CA GLU A 186 -4.34 0.17 -17.85
C GLU A 186 -3.96 1.61 -18.19
N MET A 187 -4.84 2.59 -17.96
CA MET A 187 -4.53 4.01 -18.10
C MET A 187 -3.35 4.42 -17.19
N CYS A 188 -3.35 4.01 -15.93
CA CYS A 188 -2.22 4.26 -15.02
C CYS A 188 -0.92 3.59 -15.54
N ARG A 189 -1.00 2.36 -16.05
CA ARG A 189 0.15 1.66 -16.60
C ARG A 189 0.75 2.40 -17.79
N LEU A 190 -0.06 2.89 -18.71
CA LEU A 190 0.36 3.70 -19.86
C LEU A 190 0.96 5.04 -19.40
N TRP A 191 0.33 5.72 -18.45
CA TRP A 191 0.86 6.95 -17.86
C TRP A 191 2.24 6.74 -17.25
N PHE A 192 2.43 5.70 -16.44
CA PHE A 192 3.72 5.37 -15.84
C PHE A 192 4.77 4.91 -16.86
N ALA A 193 4.35 4.47 -18.05
CA ALA A 193 5.23 4.14 -19.17
C ALA A 193 5.60 5.38 -20.02
N GLY A 194 5.14 6.57 -19.65
CA GLY A 194 5.50 7.82 -20.34
C GLY A 194 4.40 8.40 -21.23
N ALA A 195 3.18 7.83 -21.21
CA ALA A 195 2.03 8.49 -21.81
C ALA A 195 1.62 9.74 -21.03
N HIS A 196 0.69 10.53 -21.58
CA HIS A 196 0.19 11.73 -20.91
C HIS A 196 -0.50 11.41 -19.57
N GLN A 197 -0.49 12.37 -18.69
CA GLN A 197 -1.29 12.30 -17.45
C GLN A 197 -2.77 12.38 -17.81
N PRO A 198 -3.60 11.46 -17.31
CA PRO A 198 -5.03 11.46 -17.60
C PRO A 198 -5.74 12.76 -17.19
N THR A 199 -6.56 13.27 -18.09
CA THR A 199 -7.40 14.45 -17.85
C THR A 199 -8.62 14.10 -17.01
N GLN A 200 -9.27 15.10 -16.43
CA GLN A 200 -10.51 14.91 -15.68
C GLN A 200 -11.65 14.36 -16.56
N GLU A 201 -11.65 14.68 -17.84
CA GLU A 201 -12.62 14.15 -18.80
C GLU A 201 -12.41 12.65 -19.03
N GLU A 202 -11.16 12.22 -19.26
CA GLU A 202 -10.81 10.80 -19.40
C GLU A 202 -11.12 10.01 -18.13
N ILE A 203 -10.86 10.56 -16.95
CA ILE A 203 -11.21 9.92 -15.66
C ILE A 203 -12.72 9.75 -15.53
N ARG A 204 -13.51 10.75 -15.88
CA ARG A 204 -15.00 10.64 -15.90
C ARG A 204 -15.48 9.60 -16.89
N ALA A 205 -14.90 9.56 -18.09
CA ALA A 205 -15.25 8.57 -19.11
C ALA A 205 -14.95 7.14 -18.63
N LEU A 206 -13.82 6.92 -17.93
CA LEU A 206 -13.50 5.63 -17.31
C LEU A 206 -14.52 5.24 -16.22
N GLY A 207 -14.95 6.18 -15.39
CA GLY A 207 -15.98 5.96 -14.37
C GLY A 207 -17.32 5.59 -14.98
N GLU A 208 -17.75 6.31 -16.01
CA GLU A 208 -18.98 6.00 -16.75
C GLU A 208 -18.93 4.63 -17.44
N ALA A 209 -17.80 4.29 -18.07
CA ALA A 209 -17.60 2.98 -18.68
C ALA A 209 -17.67 1.85 -17.63
N ALA A 210 -17.09 2.03 -16.46
CA ALA A 210 -17.19 1.07 -15.35
C ALA A 210 -18.66 0.91 -14.92
N TRP A 211 -19.39 2.00 -14.71
CA TRP A 211 -20.83 1.95 -14.42
C TRP A 211 -21.63 1.20 -15.48
N LEU A 212 -21.48 1.55 -16.75
CA LEU A 212 -22.18 0.89 -17.86
C LEU A 212 -21.86 -0.61 -17.96
N SER A 213 -20.64 -1.00 -17.57
CA SER A 213 -20.21 -2.39 -17.57
C SER A 213 -20.81 -3.21 -16.42
N LEU A 214 -21.20 -2.56 -15.31
CA LEU A 214 -21.60 -3.23 -14.06
C LEU A 214 -23.09 -3.09 -13.73
N LYS A 215 -23.79 -2.08 -14.27
CA LYS A 215 -25.23 -1.93 -14.07
C LYS A 215 -26.01 -3.08 -14.73
N MET A 216 -27.20 -3.38 -14.21
CA MET A 216 -28.12 -4.26 -14.91
C MET A 216 -28.47 -3.66 -16.27
N PRO A 217 -28.55 -4.48 -17.34
CA PRO A 217 -29.10 -4.02 -18.61
C PRO A 217 -30.52 -3.50 -18.41
N SER A 218 -30.85 -2.39 -19.08
CA SER A 218 -32.25 -1.97 -19.21
C SER A 218 -33.01 -3.03 -19.99
N ALA A 219 -34.17 -3.44 -19.47
CA ALA A 219 -35.04 -4.36 -20.18
C ALA A 219 -35.55 -3.74 -21.50
#